data_94916ef17b2c93ed06ea1d8dceda8d7e
#
_entry.id   94916ef17b2c93ed06ea1d8dceda8d7e
#
_cell.length_a   1.000
_cell.length_b   1.000
_cell.length_c   1.000
_cell.angle_alpha   90.00
_cell.angle_beta   90.00
_cell.angle_gamma   90.00
#
_symmetry.space_group_name_H-M   'P 1'
#
loop_
_entity.id
_entity.type
_entity.pdbx_description
1 polymer ?
#
loop_
_entity_poly.entity_id
_entity_poly.type
_entity_poly.pdbx_seq_one_letter_code
_entity_poly.pdbx_strand_id
1 'polypeptide(L)' 'MEFNILICGVGGQGTILASYILGNAALKEGYKVRLGEVHGMTQRGGSVVSHVRLGDEVYGSVIPQGKANIILEFDTLQ' A
#
# COMPACT_ATOMS: atom_id res chain seq x y z
N MET A 1 1.91 -18.35 0.17
CA MET A 1 1.19 -17.51 -0.78
C MET A 1 1.39 -16.04 -0.43
N GLU A 2 1.52 -15.23 -1.43
CA GLU A 2 1.77 -13.81 -1.24
C GLU A 2 0.73 -13.00 -1.99
N PHE A 3 0.23 -11.95 -1.38
CA PHE A 3 -0.75 -11.08 -2.01
C PHE A 3 -0.33 -9.64 -1.80
N ASN A 4 -0.24 -8.88 -2.86
CA ASN A 4 0.31 -7.53 -2.84
C ASN A 4 -0.72 -6.52 -3.34
N ILE A 5 -0.91 -5.47 -2.56
CA ILE A 5 -1.86 -4.41 -2.87
C ILE A 5 -1.09 -3.10 -2.94
N LEU A 6 -1.26 -2.40 -4.04
CA LEU A 6 -0.64 -1.10 -4.23
C LEU A 6 -1.73 -0.04 -4.13
N ILE A 7 -1.53 0.93 -3.25
CA ILE A 7 -2.52 2.00 -3.03
C ILE A 7 -1.86 3.31 -3.37
N CYS A 8 -2.42 4.02 -4.33
CA CYS A 8 -1.89 5.27 -4.82
C CYS A 8 -2.84 6.41 -4.51
N GLY A 9 -2.31 7.57 -4.19
CA GLY A 9 -3.16 8.72 -3.97
C GLY A 9 -2.36 10.00 -3.88
N VAL A 10 -3.04 11.10 -4.06
CA VAL A 10 -2.47 12.43 -3.89
C VAL A 10 -2.82 12.91 -2.50
N GLY A 11 -1.83 13.48 -1.79
CA GLY A 11 -2.04 13.95 -0.43
C GLY A 11 -1.78 12.92 0.64
N GLY A 12 -1.89 11.68 0.34
CA GLY A 12 -1.36 10.59 1.17
C GLY A 12 -2.18 10.12 2.33
N GLN A 13 -3.06 10.93 2.89
CA GLN A 13 -3.74 10.53 4.13
C GLN A 13 -4.66 9.34 3.91
N GLY A 14 -5.39 9.35 2.81
CA GLY A 14 -6.31 8.25 2.52
C GLY A 14 -5.57 6.96 2.24
N THR A 15 -4.45 7.04 1.54
CA THR A 15 -3.69 5.83 1.22
C THR A 15 -3.07 5.23 2.46
N ILE A 16 -2.55 6.06 3.35
CA ILE A 16 -1.94 5.58 4.58
C ILE A 16 -2.97 4.92 5.47
N LEU A 17 -4.12 5.56 5.63
CA LEU A 17 -5.20 4.99 6.44
C LEU A 17 -5.68 3.67 5.86
N ALA A 18 -5.88 3.62 4.55
CA ALA A 18 -6.33 2.40 3.90
C ALA A 18 -5.32 1.26 4.10
N SER A 19 -4.03 1.57 4.00
CA SER A 19 -3.02 0.53 4.18
C SER A 19 -3.03 -0.01 5.61
N TYR A 20 -3.24 0.84 6.61
CA TYR A 20 -3.33 0.38 7.99
C TYR A 20 -4.56 -0.48 8.22
N ILE A 21 -5.69 -0.08 7.65
CA ILE A 21 -6.92 -0.87 7.80
C ILE A 21 -6.74 -2.25 7.18
N LEU A 22 -6.20 -2.31 5.98
CA LEU A 22 -5.98 -3.58 5.31
C LEU A 22 -4.96 -4.43 6.05
N GLY A 23 -3.88 -3.80 6.52
CA GLY A 23 -2.86 -4.52 7.26
C GLY A 23 -3.40 -5.11 8.55
N ASN A 24 -4.18 -4.33 9.29
CA ASN A 24 -4.75 -4.83 10.53
C ASN A 24 -5.75 -5.96 10.29
N ALA A 25 -6.55 -5.84 9.23
CA ALA A 25 -7.49 -6.91 8.89
C ALA A 25 -6.74 -8.20 8.57
N ALA A 26 -5.65 -8.08 7.81
CA ALA A 26 -4.87 -9.26 7.45
C ALA A 26 -4.20 -9.90 8.67
N LEU A 27 -3.70 -9.07 9.58
CA LEU A 27 -3.10 -9.60 10.81
C LEU A 27 -4.11 -10.39 11.62
N LYS A 28 -5.35 -9.91 11.69
CA LYS A 28 -6.39 -10.64 12.42
C LYS A 28 -6.69 -11.98 11.78
N GLU A 29 -6.46 -12.11 10.49
CA GLU A 29 -6.67 -13.38 9.79
C GLU A 29 -5.45 -14.28 9.84
N GLY A 30 -4.39 -13.86 10.50
CA GLY A 30 -3.22 -14.70 10.68
C GLY A 30 -2.13 -14.54 9.64
N TYR A 31 -2.26 -13.58 8.76
CA TYR A 31 -1.24 -13.34 7.74
C TYR A 31 -0.12 -12.48 8.29
N LYS A 32 1.06 -12.63 7.72
CA LYS A 32 2.14 -11.70 7.96
C LYS A 32 1.94 -10.50 7.03
N VAL A 33 2.26 -9.32 7.55
CA VAL A 33 2.00 -8.08 6.83
C VAL A 33 3.24 -7.23 6.82
N ARG A 34 3.54 -6.64 5.68
CA ARG A 34 4.57 -5.63 5.54
C ARG A 34 3.95 -4.41 4.87
N LEU A 35 4.13 -3.26 5.48
CA LEU A 35 3.63 -2.00 4.96
C LEU A 35 4.82 -1.11 4.62
N GLY A 36 4.77 -0.50 3.45
CA GLY A 36 5.79 0.44 3.02
C GLY A 36 5.16 1.60 2.32
N GLU A 37 5.85 2.74 2.34
CA GLU A 37 5.37 3.95 1.69
C GLU A 37 6.47 4.53 0.85
N VAL A 38 6.12 4.96 -0.34
CA VAL A 38 7.03 5.68 -1.21
C VAL A 38 6.41 7.02 -1.54
N HIS A 39 7.16 8.09 -1.27
CA HIS A 39 6.68 9.43 -1.48
C HIS A 39 7.31 10.00 -2.75
N GLY A 40 6.45 10.42 -3.67
CA GLY A 40 6.90 11.07 -4.89
C GLY A 40 6.97 12.56 -4.70
N MET A 41 7.93 13.16 -5.38
CA MET A 41 8.06 14.61 -5.39
C MET A 41 7.44 15.13 -6.66
N THR A 42 6.36 15.86 -6.53
CA THR A 42 5.73 16.47 -7.67
C THR A 42 5.53 17.95 -7.40
N GLN A 43 5.25 18.68 -8.45
CA GLN A 43 5.01 20.12 -8.32
C GLN A 43 3.71 20.42 -7.60
N ARG A 44 2.87 19.43 -7.44
CA ARG A 44 1.57 19.64 -6.82
C ARG A 44 1.50 19.08 -5.42
N GLY A 45 2.64 18.92 -4.80
CA GLY A 45 2.68 18.49 -3.43
C GLY A 45 3.12 17.07 -3.24
N GLY A 46 3.00 16.24 -4.19
CA GLY A 46 3.50 14.90 -4.05
C GLY A 46 2.41 13.86 -4.01
N SER A 47 2.79 12.68 -4.36
CA SER A 47 1.94 11.52 -4.30
C SER A 47 2.52 10.54 -3.30
N VAL A 48 1.67 9.70 -2.76
CA VAL A 48 2.08 8.65 -1.85
C VAL A 48 1.61 7.34 -2.42
N VAL A 49 2.53 6.38 -2.46
CA VAL A 49 2.21 5.03 -2.88
C VAL A 49 2.43 4.13 -1.68
N SER A 50 1.38 3.50 -1.22
CA SER A 50 1.45 2.58 -0.09
C SER A 50 1.48 1.15 -0.61
N HIS A 51 2.40 0.38 -0.09
CA HIS A 51 2.57 -1.02 -0.44
C HIS A 51 2.07 -1.87 0.71
N VAL A 52 1.13 -2.76 0.44
CA VAL A 52 0.62 -3.69 1.44
C VAL A 52 0.96 -5.09 0.94
N ARG A 53 1.80 -5.79 1.67
CA ARG A 53 2.21 -7.15 1.31
C ARG A 53 1.73 -8.10 2.38
N LEU A 54 0.97 -9.09 1.95
CA LEU A 54 0.36 -10.08 2.84
C LEU A 54 0.84 -11.46 2.43
N GLY A 55 0.97 -12.36 3.39
CA GLY A 55 1.28 -13.72 3.03
C GLY A 55 1.77 -14.50 4.22
N ASP A 56 2.18 -15.72 3.93
CA ASP A 56 2.76 -16.60 4.95
C ASP A 56 4.19 -16.17 5.26
N GLU A 57 4.91 -15.75 4.22
CA GLU A 57 6.26 -15.23 4.35
C GLU A 57 6.43 -14.08 3.40
N VAL A 58 6.58 -12.88 3.94
CA VAL A 58 6.84 -11.71 3.12
C VAL A 58 8.05 -10.99 3.68
N TYR A 59 8.96 -10.64 2.80
CA TYR A 59 10.18 -9.95 3.14
C TYR A 59 10.21 -8.62 2.42
N GLY A 60 10.60 -7.58 3.12
CA GLY A 60 10.63 -6.27 2.54
C GLY A 60 9.26 -5.64 2.47
N SER A 61 9.21 -4.33 2.42
CA SER A 61 7.96 -3.59 2.47
C SER A 61 7.56 -3.01 1.13
N VAL A 62 8.40 -3.14 0.10
CA VAL A 62 8.10 -2.61 -1.22
C VAL A 62 7.79 -3.77 -2.15
N ILE A 63 6.67 -3.66 -2.86
CA ILE A 63 6.25 -4.69 -3.79
C ILE A 63 7.22 -4.70 -4.98
N PRO A 64 7.77 -5.87 -5.34
CA PRO A 64 8.60 -5.94 -6.52
C PRO A 64 7.83 -5.56 -7.77
N GLN A 65 8.53 -5.02 -8.74
CA GLN A 65 7.91 -4.58 -9.97
C GLN A 65 7.15 -5.74 -10.63
N GLY A 66 5.93 -5.45 -11.04
CA GLY A 66 5.12 -6.45 -11.73
C GLY A 66 4.44 -7.46 -10.82
N LYS A 67 4.56 -7.30 -9.50
CA LYS A 67 4.01 -8.27 -8.56
C LYS A 67 2.78 -7.78 -7.81
N ALA A 68 2.24 -6.63 -8.17
CA ALA A 68 1.02 -6.15 -7.52
C ALA A 68 -0.18 -6.95 -8.03
N ASN A 69 -0.99 -7.43 -7.10
CA ASN A 69 -2.21 -8.15 -7.42
C ASN A 69 -3.40 -7.22 -7.59
N ILE A 70 -3.43 -6.16 -6.79
CA ILE A 70 -4.51 -5.18 -6.83
C ILE A 70 -3.87 -3.80 -6.78
N ILE A 71 -4.37 -2.89 -7.60
CA ILE A 71 -3.96 -1.50 -7.57
C ILE A 71 -5.20 -0.67 -7.30
N LEU A 72 -5.14 0.09 -6.21
CA LEU A 72 -6.22 1.00 -5.83
C LEU A 72 -5.73 2.43 -6.01
N GLU A 73 -6.54 3.25 -6.63
CA GLU A 73 -6.21 4.65 -6.82
C GLU A 73 -7.25 5.52 -6.16
N PHE A 74 -6.78 6.42 -5.30
CA PHE A 74 -7.64 7.40 -4.67
C PHE A 74 -7.38 8.75 -5.32
N ASP A 75 -8.42 9.30 -5.92
CA ASP A 75 -8.34 10.62 -6.51
C ASP A 75 -9.00 11.61 -5.59
N THR A 76 -8.32 12.70 -5.34
CA THR A 76 -8.90 13.76 -4.53
C THR A 76 -9.50 14.79 -5.47
N LEU A 77 -10.79 14.91 -5.46
CA LEU A 77 -11.48 15.95 -6.22
C LEU A 77 -11.53 17.21 -5.40
N GLN A 78 -11.06 18.27 -5.98
CA GLN A 78 -11.06 19.56 -5.30
C GLN A 78 -12.19 20.42 -5.78
#